data_783f5181eec452597192faa049065276
#
_entry.id   783f5181eec452597192faa049065276
#
_cell.length_a   1.000
_cell.length_b   1.000
_cell.length_c   1.000
_cell.angle_alpha   90.00
_cell.angle_beta   90.00
_cell.angle_gamma   90.00
#
_symmetry.space_group_name_H-M   'P 1'
#
loop_
_entity.id
_entity.type
_entity.pdbx_description
1 polymer ?
#
loop_
_entity_poly.entity_id
_entity_poly.type
_entity_poly.pdbx_seq_one_letter_code
_entity_poly.pdbx_strand_id
1 'polypeptide(L)'
;MQDNEYINPVGYSEMYEWAEIPAESPYGLFVTFSSENPDKIEPVKSSSDEQILGVTTIQTAHTSDDPNNWKYAYMCNEVGDKFLKNDKIAIGVKEYDQIEEFSYIHTRPYNHYVQIPSQYYDPNQEYVKRSNRKEWIRVNLIGKVIVRDNGKCKPGEYCEPNSTGKSKKQRGYAVPADMNVHGWKFYVTQRITENTIEIVMSPTMNKLKN
;
A
#
# COMPACT_ATOMS: atom_id res chain seq x y z
N MET A 1 23.24 -16.90 21.08
CA MET A 1 22.74 -15.72 20.35
C MET A 1 21.97 -16.26 19.17
N GLN A 2 20.66 -16.16 19.18
CA GLN A 2 19.87 -16.45 17.97
C GLN A 2 20.11 -15.28 17.04
N ASP A 3 20.65 -15.57 15.85
CA ASP A 3 20.73 -14.61 14.76
C ASP A 3 19.31 -14.12 14.48
N ASN A 4 19.05 -12.86 14.81
CA ASN A 4 17.88 -12.18 14.33
C ASN A 4 18.07 -12.02 12.80
N GLU A 5 17.73 -13.04 12.05
CA GLU A 5 17.54 -12.90 10.62
C GLU A 5 16.47 -11.82 10.44
N TYR A 6 16.90 -10.67 9.98
CA TYR A 6 15.97 -9.63 9.51
C TYR A 6 15.06 -10.29 8.49
N ILE A 7 13.78 -10.39 8.82
CA ILE A 7 12.77 -10.85 7.86
C ILE A 7 12.80 -9.81 6.73
N ASN A 8 13.45 -10.16 5.65
CA ASN A 8 13.48 -9.30 4.47
C ASN A 8 12.03 -9.09 4.04
N PRO A 9 11.57 -7.83 3.95
CA PRO A 9 10.20 -7.57 3.51
C PRO A 9 10.01 -8.14 2.11
N VAL A 10 9.02 -9.02 1.96
CA VAL A 10 8.68 -9.69 0.70
C VAL A 10 7.26 -9.32 0.35
N GLY A 11 7.03 -8.98 -0.94
CA GLY A 11 5.69 -8.70 -1.44
C GLY A 11 5.50 -7.28 -1.94
N TYR A 12 4.28 -7.05 -2.44
CA TYR A 12 3.81 -5.79 -2.98
C TYR A 12 2.67 -5.25 -2.12
N SER A 13 2.73 -3.97 -1.80
CA SER A 13 1.69 -3.28 -1.04
C SER A 13 1.27 -1.97 -1.68
N GLU A 14 0.10 -1.50 -1.28
CA GLU A 14 -0.41 -0.17 -1.55
C GLU A 14 -0.84 0.53 -0.27
N MET A 15 -0.89 1.86 -0.32
CA MET A 15 -1.36 2.67 0.81
C MET A 15 -2.88 2.83 0.74
N TYR A 16 -3.54 2.51 1.86
CA TYR A 16 -4.99 2.66 2.02
C TYR A 16 -5.32 3.48 3.27
N GLU A 17 -6.41 4.21 3.22
CA GLU A 17 -6.92 4.97 4.36
C GLU A 17 -7.88 4.11 5.19
N TRP A 18 -7.77 4.18 6.51
CA TRP A 18 -8.71 3.54 7.43
C TRP A 18 -10.07 4.26 7.42
N ALA A 19 -11.17 3.52 7.40
CA ALA A 19 -12.49 4.05 7.71
C ALA A 19 -12.58 4.43 9.21
N GLU A 20 -12.04 3.57 10.08
CA GLU A 20 -11.85 3.81 11.50
C GLU A 20 -10.52 3.16 11.92
N ILE A 21 -9.62 3.95 12.51
CA ILE A 21 -8.32 3.43 12.94
C ILE A 21 -8.54 2.42 14.07
N PRO A 22 -8.04 1.18 13.96
CA PRO A 22 -8.18 0.18 15.01
C PRO A 22 -7.59 0.67 16.35
N ALA A 23 -8.31 0.47 17.44
CA ALA A 23 -7.87 0.87 18.78
C ALA A 23 -6.62 0.10 19.26
N GLU A 24 -6.44 -1.12 18.75
CA GLU A 24 -5.23 -1.91 18.95
C GLU A 24 -4.25 -1.67 17.80
N SER A 25 -3.09 -2.36 17.83
CA SER A 25 -2.10 -2.21 16.76
C SER A 25 -2.73 -2.50 15.39
N PRO A 26 -2.58 -1.60 14.41
CA PRO A 26 -3.21 -1.71 13.10
C PRO A 26 -2.51 -2.71 12.16
N TYR A 27 -1.44 -3.38 12.59
CA TYR A 27 -0.62 -4.25 11.75
C TYR A 27 -0.97 -5.72 11.90
N GLY A 28 -0.81 -6.48 10.81
CA GLY A 28 -1.05 -7.92 10.76
C GLY A 28 -2.54 -8.27 10.77
N LEU A 29 -3.40 -7.44 10.22
CA LEU A 29 -4.84 -7.63 10.13
C LEU A 29 -5.27 -7.89 8.69
N PHE A 30 -6.10 -8.90 8.47
CA PHE A 30 -6.86 -9.01 7.23
C PHE A 30 -7.83 -7.84 7.12
N VAL A 31 -7.87 -7.21 5.95
CA VAL A 31 -8.71 -6.05 5.67
C VAL A 31 -9.56 -6.24 4.41
N THR A 32 -10.68 -5.53 4.39
CA THR A 32 -11.61 -5.39 3.27
C THR A 32 -11.96 -3.92 3.07
N PHE A 33 -12.63 -3.60 1.97
CA PHE A 33 -13.21 -2.27 1.80
C PHE A 33 -14.39 -2.07 2.76
N SER A 34 -14.51 -0.87 3.30
CA SER A 34 -15.63 -0.52 4.18
C SER A 34 -16.92 -0.40 3.37
N SER A 35 -18.01 -0.95 3.90
CA SER A 35 -19.34 -0.81 3.29
C SER A 35 -19.90 0.61 3.39
N GLU A 36 -19.49 1.37 4.40
CA GLU A 36 -19.93 2.76 4.62
C GLU A 36 -19.07 3.78 3.86
N ASN A 37 -17.77 3.47 3.68
CA ASN A 37 -16.80 4.30 2.99
C ASN A 37 -16.01 3.45 1.99
N PRO A 38 -16.51 3.26 0.74
CA PRO A 38 -15.97 2.27 -0.21
C PRO A 38 -14.55 2.53 -0.69
N ASP A 39 -14.00 3.72 -0.47
CA ASP A 39 -12.62 4.11 -0.76
C ASP A 39 -11.66 3.87 0.41
N LYS A 40 -12.19 3.44 1.56
CA LYS A 40 -11.43 3.16 2.79
C LYS A 40 -11.52 1.71 3.19
N ILE A 41 -10.61 1.32 4.09
CA ILE A 41 -10.54 -0.07 4.56
C ILE A 41 -10.95 -0.21 6.01
N GLU A 42 -11.38 -1.42 6.34
CA GLU A 42 -11.64 -1.85 7.73
C GLU A 42 -11.19 -3.30 7.95
N PRO A 43 -10.92 -3.72 9.20
CA PRO A 43 -10.63 -5.12 9.49
C PRO A 43 -11.80 -6.04 9.12
N VAL A 44 -11.50 -7.18 8.50
CA VAL A 44 -12.49 -8.19 8.11
C VAL A 44 -13.34 -8.61 9.31
N LYS A 45 -14.66 -8.66 9.12
CA LYS A 45 -15.65 -9.03 10.14
C LYS A 45 -16.14 -10.46 9.98
N SER A 46 -16.13 -10.98 8.74
CA SER A 46 -16.57 -12.34 8.38
C SER A 46 -15.69 -12.91 7.29
N SER A 47 -15.48 -14.22 7.27
CA SER A 47 -14.67 -14.90 6.26
C SER A 47 -15.48 -15.30 5.01
N SER A 48 -16.80 -15.37 5.10
CA SER A 48 -17.62 -16.00 4.07
C SER A 48 -18.05 -15.08 2.93
N ASP A 49 -18.34 -13.83 3.25
CA ASP A 49 -19.04 -12.93 2.31
C ASP A 49 -18.21 -11.72 1.87
N GLU A 50 -17.10 -11.46 2.53
CA GLU A 50 -16.28 -10.27 2.29
C GLU A 50 -15.15 -10.55 1.30
N GLN A 51 -14.89 -9.59 0.45
CA GLN A 51 -13.71 -9.60 -0.39
C GLN A 51 -12.49 -9.24 0.45
N ILE A 52 -11.56 -10.19 0.64
CA ILE A 52 -10.30 -9.91 1.30
C ILE A 52 -9.41 -9.09 0.36
N LEU A 53 -9.11 -7.86 0.77
CA LEU A 53 -8.20 -7.00 0.03
C LEU A 53 -6.75 -7.43 0.25
N GLY A 54 -6.36 -7.62 1.51
CA GLY A 54 -4.98 -7.96 1.86
C GLY A 54 -4.76 -8.01 3.37
N VAL A 55 -3.49 -7.88 3.75
CA VAL A 55 -3.06 -7.85 5.16
C VAL A 55 -2.26 -6.59 5.43
N THR A 56 -2.61 -5.88 6.50
CA THR A 56 -1.89 -4.67 6.90
C THR A 56 -0.47 -4.97 7.39
N THR A 57 0.50 -4.15 6.98
CA THR A 57 1.91 -4.39 7.28
C THR A 57 2.69 -3.11 7.55
N ILE A 58 3.82 -3.23 8.24
CA ILE A 58 4.76 -2.13 8.45
C ILE A 58 5.63 -1.94 7.20
N GLN A 59 6.07 -3.04 6.60
CA GLN A 59 7.04 -3.03 5.50
C GLN A 59 6.68 -4.07 4.43
N THR A 60 7.03 -3.74 3.19
CA THR A 60 7.02 -4.65 2.04
C THR A 60 8.23 -4.34 1.17
N ALA A 61 8.59 -5.26 0.26
CA ALA A 61 9.67 -5.03 -0.71
C ALA A 61 9.34 -3.86 -1.65
N HIS A 62 8.06 -3.69 -1.98
CA HIS A 62 7.58 -2.61 -2.83
C HIS A 62 6.28 -2.04 -2.28
N THR A 63 6.20 -0.70 -2.18
CA THR A 63 4.98 0.03 -1.79
C THR A 63 4.61 1.00 -2.89
N SER A 64 3.39 0.93 -3.40
CA SER A 64 2.82 1.94 -4.29
C SER A 64 1.85 2.87 -3.58
N ASP A 65 1.41 3.89 -4.30
CA ASP A 65 0.45 4.90 -3.82
C ASP A 65 0.88 5.65 -2.55
N ASP A 66 2.20 5.85 -2.40
CA ASP A 66 2.80 6.75 -1.40
C ASP A 66 3.49 7.94 -2.11
N PRO A 67 2.73 8.83 -2.75
CA PRO A 67 3.26 9.91 -3.56
C PRO A 67 4.06 10.90 -2.71
N ASN A 68 4.96 11.63 -3.38
CA ASN A 68 5.76 12.68 -2.75
C ASN A 68 5.08 14.06 -2.78
N ASN A 69 3.82 14.13 -3.25
CA ASN A 69 3.09 15.38 -3.38
C ASN A 69 1.57 15.14 -3.30
N TRP A 70 0.80 16.22 -3.12
CA TRP A 70 -0.65 16.19 -3.05
C TRP A 70 -1.27 15.56 -4.31
N LYS A 71 -2.30 14.73 -4.15
CA LYS A 71 -3.03 14.09 -5.25
C LYS A 71 -3.48 15.10 -6.32
N TYR A 72 -3.87 16.29 -5.88
CA TYR A 72 -4.38 17.36 -6.73
C TYR A 72 -3.39 18.53 -6.85
N ALA A 73 -2.09 18.28 -6.68
CA ALA A 73 -1.07 19.31 -6.86
C ALA A 73 -1.05 19.86 -8.30
N TYR A 74 -1.40 19.03 -9.27
CA TYR A 74 -1.43 19.39 -10.68
C TYR A 74 -2.80 19.14 -11.30
N MET A 75 -3.16 19.92 -12.33
CA MET A 75 -4.36 19.68 -13.11
C MET A 75 -4.21 18.39 -13.93
N CYS A 76 -5.23 17.54 -13.86
CA CYS A 76 -5.30 16.29 -14.61
C CYS A 76 -6.68 16.15 -15.27
N ASN A 77 -6.75 15.31 -16.32
CA ASN A 77 -8.04 14.84 -16.85
C ASN A 77 -8.63 13.74 -15.95
N GLU A 78 -9.78 13.20 -16.34
CA GLU A 78 -10.51 12.16 -15.58
C GLU A 78 -9.76 10.82 -15.42
N VAL A 79 -8.76 10.57 -16.27
CA VAL A 79 -7.92 9.36 -16.17
C VAL A 79 -6.55 9.62 -15.52
N GLY A 80 -6.31 10.85 -15.04
CA GLY A 80 -5.11 11.20 -14.29
C GLY A 80 -3.95 11.71 -15.13
N ASP A 81 -4.11 11.90 -16.45
CA ASP A 81 -3.09 12.52 -17.29
C ASP A 81 -2.92 14.00 -16.95
N LYS A 82 -1.70 14.39 -16.67
CA LYS A 82 -1.39 15.77 -16.26
C LYS A 82 -1.43 16.73 -17.44
N PHE A 83 -2.09 17.85 -17.26
CA PHE A 83 -2.02 18.94 -18.23
C PHE A 83 -0.66 19.60 -18.19
N LEU A 84 -0.09 19.82 -19.38
CA LEU A 84 1.24 20.42 -19.57
C LEU A 84 1.07 21.79 -20.27
N LYS A 85 1.73 22.78 -19.73
CA LYS A 85 1.89 24.08 -20.37
C LYS A 85 3.27 24.17 -21.02
N ASN A 86 3.30 24.59 -22.26
CA ASN A 86 4.57 24.88 -22.92
C ASN A 86 5.04 26.26 -22.47
N ASP A 87 5.98 26.30 -21.53
CA ASP A 87 6.69 27.52 -21.18
C ASP A 87 7.92 27.64 -22.07
N LYS A 88 7.87 28.55 -23.01
CA LYS A 88 9.04 28.94 -23.79
C LYS A 88 9.99 29.70 -22.86
N ILE A 89 10.83 28.95 -22.17
CA ILE A 89 11.91 29.55 -21.38
C ILE A 89 13.02 29.87 -22.36
N ALA A 90 13.25 31.14 -22.62
CA ALA A 90 14.47 31.59 -23.26
C ALA A 90 15.62 31.43 -22.24
N ILE A 91 16.17 30.23 -22.12
CA ILE A 91 17.40 30.04 -21.35
C ILE A 91 18.54 30.54 -22.22
N GLY A 92 19.02 31.72 -21.92
CA GLY A 92 20.34 32.14 -22.36
C GLY A 92 21.37 31.35 -21.58
N VAL A 93 21.68 30.13 -22.01
CA VAL A 93 22.84 29.40 -21.52
C VAL A 93 24.06 30.07 -22.17
N LYS A 94 24.74 30.89 -21.38
CA LYS A 94 26.11 31.29 -21.71
C LYS A 94 27.00 30.12 -21.35
N GLU A 95 27.18 29.16 -22.24
CA GLU A 95 28.32 28.27 -22.14
C GLU A 95 29.56 29.09 -22.54
N TYR A 96 30.39 29.35 -21.56
CA TYR A 96 31.73 29.82 -21.77
C TYR A 96 32.59 28.58 -22.06
N ASP A 97 32.69 28.23 -23.33
CA ASP A 97 33.76 27.35 -23.76
C ASP A 97 35.05 28.17 -23.73
N GLN A 98 36.04 27.75 -22.95
CA GLN A 98 37.35 28.40 -22.83
C GLN A 98 38.30 28.09 -24.03
N ILE A 99 37.75 27.96 -25.20
CA ILE A 99 38.51 27.90 -26.43
C ILE A 99 38.34 29.25 -27.11
N GLU A 100 39.42 30.02 -27.11
CA GLU A 100 39.49 31.45 -27.44
C GLU A 100 39.01 31.87 -28.86
N GLU A 101 38.39 31.05 -29.67
CA GLU A 101 38.05 31.42 -31.03
C GLU A 101 36.59 31.24 -31.45
N PHE A 102 35.69 30.58 -30.72
CA PHE A 102 34.30 30.42 -31.13
C PHE A 102 33.32 30.46 -29.96
N SER A 103 32.80 31.64 -29.63
CA SER A 103 31.66 31.79 -28.80
C SER A 103 30.36 31.57 -29.59
N TYR A 104 29.83 30.36 -29.62
CA TYR A 104 28.50 30.12 -30.14
C TYR A 104 27.47 30.32 -29.03
N ILE A 105 26.71 31.39 -29.11
CA ILE A 105 25.47 31.56 -28.30
C ILE A 105 24.40 30.71 -28.98
N HIS A 106 24.23 29.49 -28.53
CA HIS A 106 23.07 28.67 -28.94
C HIS A 106 21.83 29.11 -28.17
N THR A 107 21.14 30.14 -28.65
CA THR A 107 19.77 30.43 -28.25
C THR A 107 18.84 29.56 -29.08
N ARG A 108 18.75 28.27 -28.79
CA ARG A 108 17.63 27.47 -29.29
C ARG A 108 16.52 27.52 -28.28
N PRO A 109 15.33 28.12 -28.61
CA PRO A 109 14.15 27.98 -27.77
C PRO A 109 13.79 26.49 -27.78
N TYR A 110 13.99 25.80 -26.66
CA TYR A 110 13.43 24.46 -26.54
C TYR A 110 12.08 24.53 -25.80
N ASN A 111 11.18 23.65 -26.21
CA ASN A 111 9.90 23.54 -25.57
C ASN A 111 10.10 22.88 -24.21
N HIS A 112 9.92 23.64 -23.14
CA HIS A 112 9.92 23.11 -21.79
C HIS A 112 8.46 22.96 -21.34
N TYR A 113 8.05 21.70 -21.13
CA TYR A 113 6.71 21.40 -20.67
C TYR A 113 6.71 21.34 -19.15
N VAL A 114 5.93 22.21 -18.52
CA VAL A 114 5.72 22.25 -17.09
C VAL A 114 4.31 21.78 -16.76
N GLN A 115 4.16 21.07 -15.65
CA GLN A 115 2.85 20.66 -15.14
C GLN A 115 2.09 21.90 -14.65
N ILE A 116 0.80 22.01 -14.99
CA ILE A 116 -0.02 23.13 -14.56
C ILE A 116 -0.46 22.86 -13.13
N PRO A 117 -0.12 23.73 -12.15
CA PRO A 117 -0.61 23.62 -10.78
C PRO A 117 -2.13 23.63 -10.73
N SER A 118 -2.71 22.83 -9.86
CA SER A 118 -4.14 22.87 -9.57
C SER A 118 -4.48 24.17 -8.81
N GLN A 119 -5.68 24.71 -9.03
CA GLN A 119 -6.19 25.83 -8.25
C GLN A 119 -6.38 25.52 -6.75
N TYR A 120 -6.42 24.24 -6.39
CA TYR A 120 -6.54 23.75 -5.01
C TYR A 120 -5.19 23.48 -4.35
N TYR A 121 -4.10 23.67 -5.07
CA TYR A 121 -2.75 23.43 -4.57
C TYR A 121 -2.21 24.68 -3.87
N ASP A 122 -1.89 24.53 -2.58
CA ASP A 122 -1.15 25.55 -1.83
C ASP A 122 0.32 25.14 -1.73
N PRO A 123 1.24 25.86 -2.42
CA PRO A 123 2.67 25.54 -2.38
C PRO A 123 3.31 25.80 -1.00
N ASN A 124 2.65 26.53 -0.10
CA ASN A 124 3.13 26.81 1.26
C ASN A 124 2.72 25.71 2.25
N GLN A 125 1.80 24.82 1.87
CA GLN A 125 1.39 23.70 2.70
C GLN A 125 2.38 22.56 2.57
N GLU A 126 3.02 22.19 3.69
CA GLU A 126 3.91 21.04 3.73
C GLU A 126 3.15 19.74 3.44
N TYR A 127 3.66 18.95 2.51
CA TYR A 127 3.12 17.63 2.21
C TYR A 127 3.68 16.58 3.16
N VAL A 128 2.80 15.94 3.90
CA VAL A 128 3.13 14.77 4.72
C VAL A 128 2.78 13.50 3.95
N LYS A 129 3.76 12.63 3.67
CA LYS A 129 3.55 11.35 2.99
C LYS A 129 2.49 10.50 3.70
N ARG A 130 1.74 9.71 2.94
CA ARG A 130 0.73 8.78 3.49
C ARG A 130 1.33 7.84 4.52
N SER A 131 2.54 7.31 4.27
CA SER A 131 3.28 6.45 5.21
C SER A 131 3.60 7.09 6.56
N ASN A 132 3.54 8.43 6.66
CA ASN A 132 3.78 9.19 7.89
C ASN A 132 2.49 9.70 8.54
N ARG A 133 1.33 9.35 7.99
CA ARG A 133 0.01 9.75 8.50
C ARG A 133 -0.70 8.57 9.14
N LYS A 134 -1.31 8.78 10.32
CA LYS A 134 -1.93 7.74 11.15
C LYS A 134 -3.14 7.06 10.49
N GLU A 135 -3.87 7.80 9.67
CA GLU A 135 -5.05 7.33 8.96
C GLU A 135 -4.71 6.43 7.77
N TRP A 136 -3.42 6.34 7.39
CA TRP A 136 -2.95 5.53 6.26
C TRP A 136 -2.13 4.34 6.72
N ILE A 137 -2.30 3.23 6.01
CA ILE A 137 -1.57 1.99 6.28
C ILE A 137 -1.19 1.27 4.99
N ARG A 138 -0.06 0.55 5.01
CA ARG A 138 0.29 -0.38 3.93
C ARG A 138 -0.55 -1.63 4.03
N VAL A 139 -1.13 -2.06 2.91
CA VAL A 139 -1.81 -3.33 2.76
C VAL A 139 -1.03 -4.19 1.78
N ASN A 140 -0.49 -5.32 2.25
CA ASN A 140 0.17 -6.29 1.40
C ASN A 140 -0.88 -7.06 0.60
N LEU A 141 -0.76 -7.00 -0.72
CA LEU A 141 -1.71 -7.60 -1.66
C LEU A 141 -1.21 -8.93 -2.23
N ILE A 142 0.11 -9.09 -2.34
CA ILE A 142 0.75 -10.26 -2.95
C ILE A 142 2.07 -10.57 -2.23
N GLY A 143 2.38 -11.85 -2.06
CA GLY A 143 3.62 -12.34 -1.48
C GLY A 143 3.46 -12.82 -0.04
N LYS A 144 4.56 -12.94 0.68
CA LYS A 144 4.54 -13.34 2.07
C LYS A 144 4.24 -12.16 2.98
N VAL A 145 3.46 -12.42 4.03
CA VAL A 145 3.13 -11.39 5.02
C VAL A 145 2.88 -12.01 6.39
N ILE A 146 3.22 -11.25 7.43
CA ILE A 146 2.94 -11.63 8.81
C ILE A 146 1.53 -11.18 9.18
N VAL A 147 0.73 -12.11 9.71
CA VAL A 147 -0.62 -11.85 10.18
C VAL A 147 -0.76 -12.27 11.65
N ARG A 148 -1.56 -11.54 12.41
CA ARG A 148 -1.93 -11.93 13.76
C ARG A 148 -2.88 -13.09 13.73
N ASP A 149 -2.69 -14.04 14.64
CA ASP A 149 -3.59 -15.17 14.79
C ASP A 149 -4.03 -15.35 16.24
N ASN A 150 -4.96 -16.28 16.44
CA ASN A 150 -5.46 -16.63 17.76
C ASN A 150 -4.56 -17.64 18.51
N GLY A 151 -3.33 -17.82 18.08
CA GLY A 151 -2.36 -18.76 18.64
C GLY A 151 -2.54 -20.23 18.19
N LYS A 152 -3.51 -20.53 17.31
CA LYS A 152 -3.88 -21.91 16.95
C LYS A 152 -3.52 -22.33 15.54
N CYS A 153 -3.19 -21.39 14.64
CA CYS A 153 -2.77 -21.71 13.27
C CYS A 153 -1.40 -22.43 13.30
N LYS A 154 -1.22 -23.45 12.44
CA LYS A 154 0.01 -24.24 12.38
C LYS A 154 0.69 -24.14 11.02
N PRO A 155 2.04 -24.13 10.97
CA PRO A 155 2.76 -24.24 9.72
C PRO A 155 2.36 -25.49 8.94
N GLY A 156 2.24 -25.35 7.61
CA GLY A 156 1.80 -26.44 6.73
C GLY A 156 0.29 -26.61 6.61
N GLU A 157 -0.50 -25.90 7.44
CA GLU A 157 -1.96 -25.89 7.38
C GLU A 157 -2.48 -24.59 6.75
N TYR A 158 -3.79 -24.49 6.58
CA TYR A 158 -4.45 -23.28 6.09
C TYR A 158 -5.07 -22.50 7.24
N CYS A 159 -5.09 -21.18 7.09
CA CYS A 159 -5.83 -20.26 7.94
C CYS A 159 -6.86 -19.48 7.14
N GLU A 160 -7.79 -18.85 7.85
CA GLU A 160 -8.81 -17.96 7.30
C GLU A 160 -8.98 -16.75 8.21
N PRO A 161 -9.54 -15.63 7.72
CA PRO A 161 -9.91 -14.51 8.59
C PRO A 161 -10.97 -14.95 9.60
N ASN A 162 -10.87 -14.45 10.82
CA ASN A 162 -11.79 -14.78 11.90
C ASN A 162 -13.23 -14.32 11.58
N SER A 163 -14.11 -15.29 11.38
CA SER A 163 -15.53 -15.06 11.09
C SER A 163 -16.41 -15.01 12.35
N THR A 164 -15.90 -15.50 13.48
CA THR A 164 -16.68 -15.59 14.71
C THR A 164 -16.72 -14.30 15.52
N GLY A 165 -16.40 -13.19 14.90
CA GLY A 165 -16.18 -11.84 15.40
C GLY A 165 -17.14 -11.25 16.43
N LYS A 166 -17.48 -12.03 17.47
CA LYS A 166 -18.19 -11.54 18.67
C LYS A 166 -17.38 -10.51 19.47
N SER A 167 -16.06 -10.47 19.25
CA SER A 167 -15.17 -9.49 19.87
C SER A 167 -14.57 -8.57 18.80
N LYS A 168 -14.82 -7.26 18.91
CA LYS A 168 -14.12 -6.24 18.10
C LYS A 168 -12.59 -6.38 18.16
N LYS A 169 -12.07 -6.98 19.25
CA LYS A 169 -10.63 -7.14 19.52
C LYS A 169 -9.91 -8.15 18.61
N GLN A 170 -10.63 -9.04 17.91
CA GLN A 170 -10.00 -10.05 17.04
C GLN A 170 -10.47 -9.96 15.57
N ARG A 171 -11.04 -8.85 15.19
CA ARG A 171 -11.38 -8.62 13.79
C ARG A 171 -10.11 -8.58 12.93
N GLY A 172 -10.15 -9.27 11.80
CA GLY A 172 -9.01 -9.36 10.89
C GLY A 172 -7.88 -10.30 11.35
N TYR A 173 -8.01 -11.01 12.48
CA TYR A 173 -7.05 -12.04 12.88
C TYR A 173 -7.23 -13.31 12.06
N ALA A 174 -6.16 -14.09 11.91
CA ALA A 174 -6.21 -15.44 11.36
C ALA A 174 -6.72 -16.44 12.39
N VAL A 175 -7.49 -17.41 11.94
CA VAL A 175 -7.87 -18.63 12.69
C VAL A 175 -7.59 -19.85 11.80
N PRO A 176 -7.43 -21.06 12.37
CA PRO A 176 -7.35 -22.28 11.57
C PRO A 176 -8.54 -22.39 10.62
N ALA A 177 -8.29 -22.68 9.35
CA ALA A 177 -9.32 -22.76 8.34
C ALA A 177 -10.19 -24.00 8.52
N ASP A 178 -11.51 -23.83 8.41
CA ASP A 178 -12.41 -24.96 8.17
C ASP A 178 -12.47 -25.24 6.66
N MET A 179 -11.86 -26.34 6.25
CA MET A 179 -11.79 -26.75 4.84
C MET A 179 -13.14 -27.18 4.26
N ASN A 180 -14.17 -27.39 5.11
CA ASN A 180 -15.54 -27.73 4.68
C ASN A 180 -16.37 -26.48 4.44
N VAL A 181 -15.91 -25.33 4.88
CA VAL A 181 -16.60 -24.05 4.71
C VAL A 181 -15.99 -23.29 3.53
N HIS A 182 -16.85 -22.81 2.65
CA HIS A 182 -16.43 -21.98 1.53
C HIS A 182 -15.90 -20.63 1.99
N GLY A 183 -14.78 -20.17 1.42
CA GLY A 183 -14.20 -18.89 1.79
C GLY A 183 -12.71 -18.78 1.42
N TRP A 184 -12.11 -17.68 1.85
CA TRP A 184 -10.71 -17.39 1.61
C TRP A 184 -9.82 -18.22 2.53
N LYS A 185 -8.86 -18.96 1.95
CA LYS A 185 -7.90 -19.79 2.67
C LYS A 185 -6.48 -19.37 2.31
N PHE A 186 -5.63 -19.24 3.32
CA PHE A 186 -4.25 -18.79 3.17
C PHE A 186 -3.31 -19.83 3.76
N TYR A 187 -2.28 -20.21 3.00
CA TYR A 187 -1.30 -21.19 3.46
C TYR A 187 -0.36 -20.58 4.50
N VAL A 188 -0.19 -21.26 5.63
CA VAL A 188 0.69 -20.86 6.72
C VAL A 188 2.08 -21.45 6.47
N THR A 189 3.07 -20.60 6.20
CA THR A 189 4.44 -21.02 5.95
C THR A 189 5.22 -21.28 7.23
N GLN A 190 5.05 -20.42 8.23
CA GLN A 190 5.74 -20.57 9.52
C GLN A 190 5.01 -19.82 10.64
N ARG A 191 5.33 -20.19 11.88
CA ARG A 191 4.95 -19.43 13.07
C ARG A 191 6.11 -18.51 13.46
N ILE A 192 5.82 -17.24 13.63
CA ILE A 192 6.82 -16.22 13.98
C ILE A 192 6.87 -16.01 15.50
N THR A 193 5.70 -15.85 16.13
CA THR A 193 5.56 -15.74 17.58
C THR A 193 4.35 -16.53 18.06
N GLU A 194 4.03 -16.47 19.36
CA GLU A 194 2.84 -17.10 19.92
C GLU A 194 1.54 -16.66 19.23
N ASN A 195 1.47 -15.40 18.78
CA ASN A 195 0.25 -14.79 18.23
C ASN A 195 0.44 -14.24 16.81
N THR A 196 1.48 -14.67 16.10
CA THR A 196 1.71 -14.25 14.70
C THR A 196 2.25 -15.40 13.86
N ILE A 197 1.79 -15.47 12.62
CA ILE A 197 2.18 -16.44 11.61
C ILE A 197 2.57 -15.71 10.32
N GLU A 198 3.38 -16.33 9.48
CA GLU A 198 3.61 -15.91 8.11
C GLU A 198 2.69 -16.71 7.18
N ILE A 199 2.04 -16.01 6.26
CA ILE A 199 1.17 -16.61 5.23
C ILE A 199 1.59 -16.16 3.84
N VAL A 200 1.11 -16.88 2.82
CA VAL A 200 1.24 -16.48 1.41
C VAL A 200 -0.06 -15.87 0.93
N MET A 201 0.04 -14.63 0.45
CA MET A 201 -1.01 -13.94 -0.29
C MET A 201 -0.81 -14.19 -1.80
N SER A 202 -1.79 -14.82 -2.45
CA SER A 202 -1.75 -15.06 -3.90
C SER A 202 -3.14 -14.81 -4.51
N PRO A 203 -3.23 -14.10 -5.62
CA PRO A 203 -4.51 -13.82 -6.28
C PRO A 203 -5.27 -15.07 -6.74
N THR A 204 -4.56 -16.16 -6.99
CA THR A 204 -5.10 -17.37 -7.62
C THR A 204 -5.37 -18.53 -6.67
N MET A 205 -4.82 -18.52 -5.45
CA MET A 205 -4.88 -19.66 -4.54
C MET A 205 -5.91 -19.52 -3.41
N ASN A 206 -6.58 -18.39 -3.29
CA ASN A 206 -7.23 -18.03 -2.04
C ASN A 206 -8.74 -18.35 -1.98
N LYS A 207 -9.34 -18.81 -3.06
CA LYS A 207 -10.77 -19.15 -3.05
C LYS A 207 -10.96 -20.61 -3.48
N LEU A 208 -11.10 -21.50 -2.50
CA LEU A 208 -11.46 -22.88 -2.79
C LEU A 208 -12.90 -22.91 -3.34
N LYS A 209 -13.05 -23.38 -4.59
CA LYS A 209 -14.35 -23.71 -5.18
C LYS A 209 -14.66 -25.16 -4.80
N ASN A 210 -15.84 -25.39 -4.28
CA ASN A 210 -16.43 -26.74 -4.25
C ASN A 210 -16.84 -27.14 -5.65
#